data_9d7f059e0501dc1fe65b0b7820d7fd93
#
_entry.id   9d7f059e0501dc1fe65b0b7820d7fd93
#
_cell.length_a   1.000
_cell.length_b   1.000
_cell.length_c   1.000
_cell.angle_alpha   90.00
_cell.angle_beta   90.00
_cell.angle_gamma   90.00
#
_symmetry.space_group_name_H-M   'P 1'
#
loop_
_entity.id
_entity.type
_entity.pdbx_description
1 polymer ?
#
loop_
_entity_poly.entity_id
_entity_poly.type
_entity_poly.pdbx_seq_one_letter_code
_entity_poly.pdbx_strand_id
1 'polypeptide(L)'
;MKTLKQLTVLILFLSGLMTTGCDREENAPLPEPPTINVTDSLVMVDLYHSMKLGEWGEAYNWDLTDPESWIGIGFQTDENGLKYVNKISIVHGKNIECSLPSSLGNLKYLSEFSLGGIPYLKGPLPESIYNCPMRIMSIINCPRLIDKISPKITQWKNTLEELSISRTS
;
A
#
# COMPACT_ATOMS: atom_id res chain seq x y z
N MET A 1 25.21 31.14 7.63
CA MET A 1 25.40 31.18 9.09
C MET A 1 24.76 29.96 9.80
N LYS A 2 24.92 28.74 9.27
CA LYS A 2 24.37 27.50 9.88
C LYS A 2 25.45 26.43 10.20
N THR A 3 26.72 26.73 9.96
CA THR A 3 27.84 25.78 10.12
C THR A 3 28.63 25.93 11.41
N LEU A 4 28.35 26.94 12.23
CA LEU A 4 29.11 27.19 13.45
C LEU A 4 28.50 26.55 14.71
N LYS A 5 27.26 26.06 14.67
CA LYS A 5 26.60 25.42 15.82
C LYS A 5 26.89 23.92 15.97
N GLN A 6 27.38 23.26 14.92
CA GLN A 6 27.72 21.83 14.99
C GLN A 6 29.14 21.55 15.47
N LEU A 7 30.02 22.53 15.42
CA LEU A 7 31.42 22.33 15.87
C LEU A 7 31.61 22.51 17.39
N THR A 8 30.67 23.16 18.07
CA THR A 8 30.75 23.43 19.52
C THR A 8 30.29 22.23 20.36
N VAL A 9 29.55 21.28 19.78
CA VAL A 9 29.08 20.09 20.51
C VAL A 9 30.13 18.98 20.57
N LEU A 10 31.13 19.00 19.67
CA LEU A 10 32.14 17.94 19.60
C LEU A 10 33.33 18.18 20.54
N ILE A 11 33.51 19.39 21.11
CA ILE A 11 34.67 19.75 21.95
C ILE A 11 34.37 19.59 23.45
N LEU A 12 33.13 19.41 23.86
CA LEU A 12 32.71 19.25 25.25
C LEU A 12 32.75 17.81 25.79
N PHE A 13 33.14 16.83 24.97
CA PHE A 13 33.18 15.41 25.37
C PHE A 13 34.58 14.89 25.76
N LEU A 14 35.58 15.77 25.90
CA LEU A 14 36.97 15.33 26.20
C LEU A 14 37.53 15.77 27.59
N SER A 15 36.71 16.28 28.48
CA SER A 15 37.19 16.61 29.82
C SER A 15 36.18 16.32 30.91
N GLY A 16 36.06 15.08 31.28
CA GLY A 16 35.26 14.64 32.44
C GLY A 16 35.68 13.26 32.86
N LEU A 17 36.74 13.22 33.69
CA LEU A 17 37.23 12.02 34.32
C LEU A 17 36.22 11.48 35.37
N MET A 18 35.99 10.17 35.31
CA MET A 18 35.66 9.23 36.38
C MET A 18 34.56 9.61 37.37
N THR A 19 33.42 9.01 37.21
CA THR A 19 32.73 8.34 38.32
C THR A 19 32.03 7.09 37.78
N THR A 20 32.30 5.99 38.44
CA THR A 20 31.71 4.68 38.35
C THR A 20 30.17 4.74 38.39
N GLY A 21 29.55 4.36 37.32
CA GLY A 21 28.13 4.17 37.20
C GLY A 21 27.89 3.47 35.86
N CYS A 22 28.10 2.16 35.84
CA CYS A 22 27.77 1.32 34.70
C CYS A 22 26.26 1.13 34.68
N ASP A 23 25.52 2.14 34.22
CA ASP A 23 24.16 1.93 33.75
C ASP A 23 24.21 1.80 32.23
N ARG A 24 24.31 0.54 31.85
CA ARG A 24 24.12 0.09 30.48
C ARG A 24 22.72 0.44 30.01
N GLU A 25 22.55 1.57 29.37
CA GLU A 25 21.50 1.73 28.35
C GLU A 25 21.91 1.03 27.05
N GLU A 26 22.31 -0.22 27.17
CA GLU A 26 22.70 -1.06 26.06
C GLU A 26 21.62 -2.13 25.85
N ASN A 27 20.38 -1.70 25.56
CA ASN A 27 19.32 -2.54 25.02
C ASN A 27 18.10 -1.67 24.63
N ALA A 28 18.31 -0.59 23.88
CA ALA A 28 17.23 -0.14 23.04
C ALA A 28 16.98 -1.28 22.03
N PRO A 29 15.80 -1.88 21.98
CA PRO A 29 15.53 -2.89 20.96
C PRO A 29 15.85 -2.27 19.62
N LEU A 30 16.63 -2.99 18.79
CA LEU A 30 16.85 -2.60 17.41
C LEU A 30 15.47 -2.34 16.78
N PRO A 31 15.32 -1.27 15.98
CA PRO A 31 14.04 -1.03 15.31
C PRO A 31 13.63 -2.31 14.62
N GLU A 32 12.43 -2.79 14.92
CA GLU A 32 11.90 -3.98 14.28
C GLU A 32 11.94 -3.77 12.78
N PRO A 33 12.36 -4.78 12.01
CA PRO A 33 12.38 -4.68 10.55
C PRO A 33 10.97 -4.33 10.05
N PRO A 34 10.86 -3.57 8.95
CA PRO A 34 9.56 -3.18 8.43
C PRO A 34 8.67 -4.41 8.23
N THR A 35 7.49 -4.39 8.81
CA THR A 35 6.55 -5.52 8.75
C THR A 35 5.97 -5.72 7.35
N ILE A 36 6.08 -4.73 6.49
CA ILE A 36 5.60 -4.75 5.11
C ILE A 36 6.71 -4.39 4.11
N ASN A 37 6.68 -4.98 2.94
CA ASN A 37 7.58 -4.63 1.83
C ASN A 37 7.46 -3.15 1.48
N VAL A 38 8.58 -2.45 1.36
CA VAL A 38 8.63 -1.00 1.12
C VAL A 38 7.94 -0.61 -0.20
N THR A 39 8.13 -1.39 -1.27
CA THR A 39 7.46 -1.13 -2.55
C THR A 39 5.95 -1.22 -2.41
N ASP A 40 5.46 -2.26 -1.73
CA ASP A 40 4.03 -2.47 -1.51
C ASP A 40 3.44 -1.36 -0.65
N SER A 41 4.15 -0.93 0.41
CA SER A 41 3.74 0.21 1.23
C SER A 41 3.58 1.48 0.39
N LEU A 42 4.53 1.79 -0.48
CA LEU A 42 4.44 2.96 -1.36
C LEU A 42 3.26 2.87 -2.34
N VAL A 43 2.97 1.68 -2.86
CA VAL A 43 1.79 1.48 -3.72
C VAL A 43 0.50 1.69 -2.94
N MET A 44 0.43 1.27 -1.67
CA MET A 44 -0.77 1.48 -0.84
C MET A 44 -0.97 2.97 -0.52
N VAL A 45 0.10 3.72 -0.26
CA VAL A 45 0.03 5.18 -0.11
C VAL A 45 -0.50 5.83 -1.38
N ASP A 46 -0.01 5.42 -2.54
CA ASP A 46 -0.45 5.91 -3.84
C ASP A 46 -1.94 5.60 -4.09
N LEU A 47 -2.37 4.38 -3.77
CA LEU A 47 -3.75 3.94 -3.86
C LEU A 47 -4.66 4.78 -2.95
N TYR A 48 -4.25 4.98 -1.70
CA TYR A 48 -4.97 5.78 -0.72
C TYR A 48 -5.26 7.21 -1.23
N HIS A 49 -4.22 7.87 -1.75
CA HIS A 49 -4.36 9.22 -2.28
C HIS A 49 -5.12 9.29 -3.60
N SER A 50 -4.85 8.38 -4.54
CA SER A 50 -5.51 8.36 -5.86
C SER A 50 -7.01 8.06 -5.75
N MET A 51 -7.38 7.19 -4.84
CA MET A 51 -8.78 6.88 -4.55
C MET A 51 -9.41 7.82 -3.53
N LYS A 52 -8.65 8.71 -2.89
CA LYS A 52 -9.10 9.63 -1.84
C LYS A 52 -9.79 8.91 -0.68
N LEU A 53 -9.24 7.78 -0.26
CA LEU A 53 -9.89 6.90 0.71
C LEU A 53 -10.16 7.60 2.05
N GLY A 54 -9.30 8.50 2.50
CA GLY A 54 -9.51 9.30 3.71
C GLY A 54 -10.76 10.18 3.69
N GLU A 55 -11.32 10.47 2.51
CA GLU A 55 -12.58 11.21 2.38
C GLU A 55 -13.82 10.27 2.42
N TRP A 56 -13.63 8.93 2.45
CA TRP A 56 -14.71 7.95 2.38
C TRP A 56 -15.34 7.63 3.75
N GLY A 57 -14.77 8.14 4.84
CA GLY A 57 -15.23 7.94 6.21
C GLY A 57 -14.33 6.99 6.99
N GLU A 58 -14.72 6.66 8.21
CA GLU A 58 -13.87 5.96 9.18
C GLU A 58 -13.33 4.60 8.70
N ALA A 59 -14.11 3.86 7.91
CA ALA A 59 -13.70 2.53 7.44
C ALA A 59 -12.46 2.56 6.55
N TYR A 60 -12.20 3.65 5.84
CA TYR A 60 -11.05 3.80 4.94
C TYR A 60 -10.08 4.90 5.36
N ASN A 61 -10.20 5.37 6.59
CA ASN A 61 -9.24 6.31 7.17
C ASN A 61 -8.02 5.54 7.70
N TRP A 62 -7.23 5.00 6.78
CA TRP A 62 -6.06 4.20 7.10
C TRP A 62 -4.97 5.03 7.80
N ASP A 63 -4.35 4.47 8.81
CA ASP A 63 -3.04 4.95 9.26
C ASP A 63 -1.99 4.42 8.28
N LEU A 64 -1.39 5.31 7.51
CA LEU A 64 -0.41 4.93 6.46
C LEU A 64 0.91 4.40 7.05
N THR A 65 1.10 4.52 8.37
CA THR A 65 2.25 3.95 9.08
C THR A 65 1.96 2.58 9.70
N ASP A 66 0.66 2.20 9.78
CA ASP A 66 0.20 0.92 10.34
C ASP A 66 -0.57 0.09 9.30
N PRO A 67 0.07 -0.89 8.64
CA PRO A 67 -0.59 -1.74 7.66
C PRO A 67 -1.78 -2.55 8.21
N GLU A 68 -1.84 -2.80 9.52
CA GLU A 68 -2.96 -3.52 10.14
C GLU A 68 -4.26 -2.68 10.14
N SER A 69 -4.14 -1.36 9.99
CA SER A 69 -5.28 -0.45 9.86
C SER A 69 -5.92 -0.44 8.47
N TRP A 70 -5.29 -1.04 7.45
CA TRP A 70 -5.70 -0.94 6.05
C TRP A 70 -6.85 -1.90 5.75
N ILE A 71 -8.06 -1.49 6.08
CA ILE A 71 -9.28 -2.29 5.85
C ILE A 71 -9.42 -2.60 4.36
N GLY A 72 -9.64 -3.88 4.06
CA GLY A 72 -9.79 -4.38 2.70
C GLY A 72 -8.48 -4.82 2.04
N ILE A 73 -7.34 -4.69 2.72
CA ILE A 73 -6.04 -5.16 2.25
C ILE A 73 -5.70 -6.50 2.91
N GLY A 74 -5.29 -7.46 2.12
CA GLY A 74 -4.78 -8.74 2.59
C GLY A 74 -3.30 -8.87 2.30
N PHE A 75 -2.62 -9.63 3.16
CA PHE A 75 -1.18 -9.83 3.09
C PHE A 75 -0.83 -11.31 3.03
N GLN A 76 0.24 -11.63 2.34
CA GLN A 76 0.99 -12.88 2.54
C GLN A 76 2.35 -12.54 3.16
N THR A 77 2.88 -13.46 3.93
CA THR A 77 4.14 -13.30 4.64
C THR A 77 5.17 -14.27 4.08
N ASP A 78 6.39 -13.80 3.83
CA ASP A 78 7.49 -14.66 3.43
C ASP A 78 8.13 -15.38 4.64
N GLU A 79 9.13 -16.21 4.36
CA GLU A 79 9.88 -16.98 5.38
C GLU A 79 10.63 -16.11 6.40
N ASN A 80 10.87 -14.83 6.07
CA ASN A 80 11.54 -13.87 6.92
C ASN A 80 10.56 -12.99 7.72
N GLY A 81 9.25 -13.24 7.60
CA GLY A 81 8.21 -12.46 8.27
C GLY A 81 7.81 -11.18 7.56
N LEU A 82 8.38 -10.89 6.37
CA LEU A 82 8.03 -9.69 5.62
C LEU A 82 6.70 -9.88 4.89
N LYS A 83 5.78 -8.95 5.08
CA LYS A 83 4.44 -8.96 4.46
C LYS A 83 4.47 -8.35 3.06
N TYR A 84 3.70 -8.95 2.16
CA TYR A 84 3.43 -8.46 0.80
C TYR A 84 1.94 -8.40 0.57
N VAL A 85 1.46 -7.36 -0.10
CA VAL A 85 0.06 -7.21 -0.46
C VAL A 85 -0.32 -8.27 -1.50
N ASN A 86 -1.26 -9.14 -1.15
CA ASN A 86 -1.80 -10.16 -2.06
C ASN A 86 -3.27 -9.96 -2.40
N LYS A 87 -3.97 -9.12 -1.65
CA LYS A 87 -5.39 -8.84 -1.85
C LYS A 87 -5.70 -7.35 -1.65
N ILE A 88 -6.53 -6.82 -2.54
CA ILE A 88 -7.16 -5.51 -2.41
C ILE A 88 -8.67 -5.69 -2.61
N SER A 89 -9.47 -5.26 -1.61
CA SER A 89 -10.93 -5.31 -1.67
C SER A 89 -11.51 -4.00 -1.16
N ILE A 90 -11.92 -3.12 -2.06
CA ILE A 90 -12.44 -1.80 -1.74
C ILE A 90 -13.87 -1.69 -2.25
N VAL A 91 -14.81 -1.47 -1.34
CA VAL A 91 -16.24 -1.48 -1.64
C VAL A 91 -16.95 -0.27 -1.02
N HIS A 92 -18.17 0.02 -1.50
CA HIS A 92 -19.02 1.08 -0.95
C HIS A 92 -18.39 2.48 -1.02
N GLY A 93 -17.84 2.83 -2.20
CA GLY A 93 -17.25 4.13 -2.45
C GLY A 93 -18.24 5.28 -2.29
N LYS A 94 -17.69 6.44 -1.97
CA LYS A 94 -18.46 7.69 -1.90
C LYS A 94 -18.61 8.32 -3.30
N ASN A 95 -19.45 9.36 -3.36
CA ASN A 95 -19.63 10.17 -4.58
C ASN A 95 -18.45 11.15 -4.78
N ILE A 96 -17.24 10.60 -4.77
CA ILE A 96 -15.98 11.34 -4.85
C ILE A 96 -15.22 10.85 -6.08
N GLU A 97 -14.87 11.77 -6.97
CA GLU A 97 -14.07 11.41 -8.14
C GLU A 97 -12.70 10.92 -7.74
N CYS A 98 -12.37 9.72 -8.19
CA CYS A 98 -11.12 9.04 -7.90
C CYS A 98 -10.68 8.20 -9.10
N SER A 99 -9.46 7.69 -9.04
CA SER A 99 -8.87 6.83 -10.09
C SER A 99 -7.93 5.80 -9.48
N LEU A 100 -7.58 4.77 -10.24
CA LEU A 100 -6.59 3.78 -9.84
C LEU A 100 -5.18 4.25 -10.23
N PRO A 101 -4.17 4.10 -9.35
CA PRO A 101 -2.79 4.47 -9.67
C PRO A 101 -2.12 3.43 -10.57
N SER A 102 -1.23 3.88 -11.44
CA SER A 102 -0.44 2.98 -12.29
C SER A 102 0.59 2.15 -11.53
N SER A 103 0.91 2.54 -10.30
CA SER A 103 1.82 1.80 -9.43
C SER A 103 1.30 0.43 -8.98
N LEU A 104 -0.01 0.14 -9.12
CA LEU A 104 -0.60 -1.17 -8.77
C LEU A 104 0.15 -2.36 -9.38
N GLY A 105 0.69 -2.21 -10.57
CA GLY A 105 1.48 -3.26 -11.23
C GLY A 105 2.82 -3.59 -10.57
N ASN A 106 3.23 -2.84 -9.56
CA ASN A 106 4.44 -3.12 -8.77
C ASN A 106 4.20 -4.11 -7.64
N LEU A 107 2.93 -4.47 -7.38
CA LEU A 107 2.54 -5.46 -6.37
C LEU A 107 2.78 -6.88 -6.90
N LYS A 108 3.94 -7.43 -6.65
CA LYS A 108 4.39 -8.71 -7.22
C LYS A 108 3.53 -9.92 -6.83
N TYR A 109 2.82 -9.82 -5.71
CA TYR A 109 2.03 -10.91 -5.16
C TYR A 109 0.53 -10.65 -5.19
N LEU A 110 0.09 -9.52 -5.77
CA LEU A 110 -1.34 -9.21 -5.88
C LEU A 110 -2.04 -10.26 -6.75
N SER A 111 -2.87 -11.07 -6.11
CA SER A 111 -3.62 -12.15 -6.73
C SER A 111 -5.14 -11.97 -6.64
N GLU A 112 -5.61 -11.14 -5.73
CA GLU A 112 -7.04 -10.85 -5.56
C GLU A 112 -7.29 -9.34 -5.61
N PHE A 113 -8.08 -8.91 -6.59
CA PHE A 113 -8.43 -7.51 -6.76
C PHE A 113 -9.94 -7.35 -6.92
N SER A 114 -10.58 -6.69 -5.95
CA SER A 114 -12.02 -6.51 -5.91
C SER A 114 -12.40 -5.05 -5.68
N LEU A 115 -13.21 -4.51 -6.55
CA LEU A 115 -13.81 -3.17 -6.43
C LEU A 115 -15.32 -3.28 -6.53
N GLY A 116 -16.05 -2.63 -5.62
CA GLY A 116 -17.50 -2.74 -5.60
C GLY A 116 -18.22 -1.46 -5.19
N GLY A 117 -19.22 -1.05 -5.99
CA GLY A 117 -20.06 0.09 -5.62
C GLY A 117 -19.32 1.42 -5.53
N ILE A 118 -18.44 1.71 -6.49
CA ILE A 118 -17.66 2.95 -6.56
C ILE A 118 -18.08 3.75 -7.80
N PRO A 119 -19.18 4.50 -7.73
CA PRO A 119 -19.82 5.10 -8.90
C PRO A 119 -18.99 6.19 -9.59
N TYR A 120 -18.07 6.84 -8.87
CA TYR A 120 -17.25 7.94 -9.37
C TYR A 120 -15.78 7.55 -9.61
N LEU A 121 -15.46 6.27 -9.52
CA LEU A 121 -14.16 5.75 -9.95
C LEU A 121 -14.08 5.83 -11.47
N LYS A 122 -13.13 6.62 -11.97
CA LYS A 122 -13.01 6.92 -13.40
C LYS A 122 -11.67 6.47 -13.97
N GLY A 123 -11.63 6.43 -15.31
CA GLY A 123 -10.45 6.07 -16.07
C GLY A 123 -10.39 4.59 -16.42
N PRO A 124 -9.40 4.18 -17.20
CA PRO A 124 -9.18 2.79 -17.52
C PRO A 124 -8.59 2.04 -16.34
N LEU A 125 -8.73 0.73 -16.33
CA LEU A 125 -7.93 -0.14 -15.49
C LEU A 125 -6.45 0.06 -15.87
N PRO A 126 -5.54 0.35 -14.92
CA PRO A 126 -4.13 0.57 -15.25
C PRO A 126 -3.53 -0.62 -15.98
N GLU A 127 -2.87 -0.38 -17.12
CA GLU A 127 -2.25 -1.44 -17.92
C GLU A 127 -1.19 -2.23 -17.14
N SER A 128 -0.59 -1.62 -16.12
CA SER A 128 0.39 -2.25 -15.24
C SER A 128 -0.18 -3.39 -14.40
N ILE A 129 -1.49 -3.39 -14.12
CA ILE A 129 -2.11 -4.43 -13.28
C ILE A 129 -1.99 -5.83 -13.90
N TYR A 130 -1.87 -5.89 -15.24
CA TYR A 130 -1.70 -7.16 -15.94
C TYR A 130 -0.34 -7.82 -15.66
N ASN A 131 0.61 -7.13 -15.02
CA ASN A 131 1.88 -7.69 -14.54
C ASN A 131 1.72 -8.49 -13.22
N CYS A 132 0.59 -8.31 -12.52
CA CYS A 132 0.32 -9.01 -11.28
C CYS A 132 -0.14 -10.45 -11.57
N PRO A 133 0.17 -11.44 -10.69
CA PRO A 133 -0.26 -12.84 -10.87
C PRO A 133 -1.74 -13.03 -10.47
N MET A 134 -2.65 -12.35 -11.17
CA MET A 134 -4.05 -12.26 -10.83
C MET A 134 -4.75 -13.62 -10.86
N ARG A 135 -5.42 -13.95 -9.75
CA ARG A 135 -6.26 -15.13 -9.58
C ARG A 135 -7.75 -14.77 -9.55
N ILE A 136 -8.09 -13.71 -8.84
CA ILE A 136 -9.47 -13.22 -8.75
C ILE A 136 -9.52 -11.75 -9.14
N MET A 137 -10.32 -11.41 -10.14
CA MET A 137 -10.62 -10.03 -10.51
C MET A 137 -12.13 -9.82 -10.46
N SER A 138 -12.58 -8.91 -9.58
CA SER A 138 -13.99 -8.57 -9.42
C SER A 138 -14.18 -7.06 -9.46
N ILE A 139 -14.94 -6.56 -10.44
CA ILE A 139 -15.28 -5.15 -10.58
C ILE A 139 -16.77 -5.04 -10.79
N ILE A 140 -17.48 -4.60 -9.75
CA ILE A 140 -18.94 -4.60 -9.71
C ILE A 140 -19.43 -3.20 -9.37
N ASN A 141 -20.41 -2.68 -10.13
CA ASN A 141 -21.00 -1.36 -9.88
C ASN A 141 -19.97 -0.21 -9.87
N CYS A 142 -19.03 -0.25 -10.83
CA CYS A 142 -18.06 0.81 -11.08
C CYS A 142 -18.25 1.34 -12.52
N PRO A 143 -19.36 2.04 -12.83
CA PRO A 143 -19.81 2.31 -14.20
C PRO A 143 -18.88 3.21 -15.01
N ARG A 144 -17.98 3.96 -14.36
CA ARG A 144 -17.07 4.90 -15.01
C ARG A 144 -15.63 4.36 -15.17
N LEU A 145 -15.35 3.16 -14.63
CA LEU A 145 -13.99 2.65 -14.57
C LEU A 145 -13.52 2.04 -15.89
N ILE A 146 -14.35 1.23 -16.57
CA ILE A 146 -13.88 0.38 -17.68
C ILE A 146 -14.73 0.60 -18.91
N ASP A 147 -14.09 0.97 -20.01
CA ASP A 147 -14.69 0.91 -21.34
C ASP A 147 -14.36 -0.41 -22.05
N LYS A 148 -13.13 -0.91 -21.88
CA LYS A 148 -12.65 -2.15 -22.52
C LYS A 148 -11.64 -2.87 -21.63
N ILE A 149 -11.71 -4.20 -21.66
CA ILE A 149 -10.66 -5.06 -21.11
C ILE A 149 -9.51 -5.10 -22.11
N SER A 150 -8.29 -4.86 -21.65
CA SER A 150 -7.11 -4.93 -22.49
C SER A 150 -6.82 -6.37 -22.95
N PRO A 151 -6.34 -6.57 -24.20
CA PRO A 151 -5.84 -7.86 -24.65
C PRO A 151 -4.75 -8.47 -23.75
N LYS A 152 -4.09 -7.66 -22.92
CA LYS A 152 -3.11 -8.13 -21.92
C LYS A 152 -3.70 -9.05 -20.86
N ILE A 153 -5.02 -9.17 -20.75
CA ILE A 153 -5.67 -10.17 -19.88
C ILE A 153 -5.17 -11.59 -20.17
N THR A 154 -4.68 -11.85 -21.39
CA THR A 154 -4.06 -13.13 -21.73
C THR A 154 -2.82 -13.47 -20.91
N GLN A 155 -2.20 -12.50 -20.24
CA GLN A 155 -1.09 -12.74 -19.31
C GLN A 155 -1.55 -13.55 -18.08
N TRP A 156 -2.84 -13.48 -17.75
CA TRP A 156 -3.44 -14.21 -16.63
C TRP A 156 -3.98 -15.61 -16.99
N LYS A 157 -3.76 -16.08 -18.22
CA LYS A 157 -4.35 -17.32 -18.74
C LYS A 157 -4.08 -18.58 -17.88
N ASN A 158 -2.98 -18.57 -17.10
CA ASN A 158 -2.59 -19.69 -16.25
C ASN A 158 -2.88 -19.46 -14.76
N THR A 159 -3.28 -18.25 -14.38
CA THR A 159 -3.48 -17.87 -12.97
C THR A 159 -4.92 -17.47 -12.67
N LEU A 160 -5.65 -16.91 -13.64
CA LEU A 160 -7.01 -16.40 -13.43
C LEU A 160 -7.99 -17.55 -13.24
N GLU A 161 -8.65 -17.55 -12.09
CA GLU A 161 -9.70 -18.50 -11.69
C GLU A 161 -11.09 -17.87 -11.79
N GLU A 162 -11.19 -16.57 -11.44
CA GLU A 162 -12.45 -15.85 -11.43
C GLU A 162 -12.30 -14.47 -12.06
N LEU A 163 -13.20 -14.15 -12.99
CA LEU A 163 -13.36 -12.83 -13.57
C LEU A 163 -14.83 -12.41 -13.49
N SER A 164 -15.11 -11.41 -12.69
CA SER A 164 -16.45 -10.85 -12.52
C SER A 164 -16.43 -9.35 -12.82
N ILE A 165 -17.03 -8.96 -13.93
CA ILE A 165 -17.14 -7.55 -14.31
C ILE A 165 -18.59 -7.25 -14.64
N SER A 166 -19.23 -6.44 -13.82
CA SER A 166 -20.60 -6.00 -14.05
C SER A 166 -20.76 -4.51 -13.83
N ARG A 167 -21.51 -3.90 -14.73
CA ARG A 167 -21.99 -2.52 -14.60
C ARG A 167 -23.49 -2.58 -14.30
N THR A 168 -23.90 -1.94 -13.21
CA THR A 168 -25.30 -1.53 -13.09
C THR A 168 -25.37 -0.06 -13.47
N SER A 169 -26.16 0.23 -14.45
CA SER A 169 -26.53 1.58 -14.87
C SER A 169 -27.37 2.27 -13.80
#